data_c8a359e271c4eefae65fd699aac8dae0
#
_entry.id   c8a359e271c4eefae65fd699aac8dae0
#
_cell.length_a   1.000
_cell.length_b   1.000
_cell.length_c   1.000
_cell.angle_alpha   90.00
_cell.angle_beta   90.00
_cell.angle_gamma   90.00
#
_symmetry.space_group_name_H-M   'P 1'
#
loop_
_entity.id
_entity.type
_entity.pdbx_description
1 polymer ?
#
loop_
_entity_poly.entity_id
_entity_poly.type
_entity_poly.pdbx_seq_one_letter_code
_entity_poly.pdbx_strand_id
1 'polypeptide(L)'
;MAIVTVFAPLHLQAKDNYDIYELLLDENLETPEIKNEKQADKVRDFQYDMAIAFKKSNYDVEIMRDDEVIVVTIPASQLFDPNDTVLTKLGETQLKPFLRMLTNPGFYKMLLVMHSDNTGSQEYTLNLTRQRVNAVYDWFDENGSVDYVVPYALGDTYPIVDNNSVENRKTNRRLEIYLVPEKTMLQQAKKGTINMSRMPKN
;
A
#
# COMPACT_ATOMS: atom_id res chain seq x y z
N MET A 1 11.90 -20.82 -21.84
CA MET A 1 10.48 -21.16 -21.72
C MET A 1 9.87 -20.10 -20.81
N ALA A 2 9.22 -19.08 -21.37
CA ALA A 2 8.70 -17.95 -20.62
C ALA A 2 7.35 -18.34 -20.01
N ILE A 3 7.26 -18.31 -18.69
CA ILE A 3 5.99 -18.49 -17.98
C ILE A 3 5.24 -17.17 -18.10
N VAL A 4 4.26 -17.13 -18.99
CA VAL A 4 3.28 -16.04 -19.06
C VAL A 4 2.31 -16.26 -17.90
N THR A 5 2.53 -15.57 -16.79
CA THR A 5 1.54 -15.48 -15.71
C THR A 5 0.41 -14.59 -16.21
N VAL A 6 -0.70 -15.22 -16.58
CA VAL A 6 -1.96 -14.52 -16.87
C VAL A 6 -2.51 -14.03 -15.54
N PHE A 7 -2.39 -12.73 -15.28
CA PHE A 7 -3.12 -12.10 -14.19
C PHE A 7 -4.61 -12.13 -14.53
N ALA A 8 -5.35 -13.01 -13.87
CA ALA A 8 -6.80 -12.89 -13.80
C ALA A 8 -7.14 -11.63 -12.97
N PRO A 9 -8.19 -10.87 -13.31
CA PRO A 9 -8.57 -9.72 -12.51
C PRO A 9 -8.90 -10.18 -11.09
N LEU A 10 -8.20 -9.61 -10.11
CA LEU A 10 -8.32 -9.93 -8.67
C LEU A 10 -9.73 -9.70 -8.09
N HIS A 11 -10.61 -9.07 -8.85
CA HIS A 11 -11.97 -8.69 -8.42
C HIS A 11 -12.87 -9.86 -7.95
N LEU A 12 -12.58 -11.09 -8.39
CA LEU A 12 -13.34 -12.28 -7.97
C LEU A 12 -12.71 -13.03 -6.80
N GLN A 13 -11.47 -12.78 -6.44
CA GLN A 13 -10.76 -13.54 -5.42
C GLN A 13 -10.78 -12.91 -4.02
N ALA A 14 -11.00 -11.60 -3.90
CA ALA A 14 -10.96 -10.90 -2.63
C ALA A 14 -12.10 -11.28 -1.66
N LYS A 15 -13.24 -11.75 -2.17
CA LYS A 15 -14.39 -12.11 -1.33
C LYS A 15 -14.41 -13.56 -0.82
N ASP A 16 -13.74 -14.49 -1.48
CA ASP A 16 -13.91 -15.92 -1.20
C ASP A 16 -12.62 -16.72 -0.96
N ASN A 17 -11.42 -16.12 -1.03
CA ASN A 17 -10.17 -16.87 -0.93
C ASN A 17 -9.25 -16.35 0.18
N TYR A 18 -9.12 -17.14 1.23
CA TYR A 18 -8.13 -16.97 2.32
C TYR A 18 -6.67 -17.03 1.83
N ASP A 19 -6.44 -17.56 0.63
CA ASP A 19 -5.12 -17.76 0.01
C ASP A 19 -4.42 -16.47 -0.47
N ILE A 20 -5.13 -15.33 -0.57
CA ILE A 20 -4.52 -14.04 -0.95
C ILE A 20 -3.49 -13.58 0.10
N TYR A 21 -3.68 -13.98 1.35
CA TYR A 21 -2.75 -13.67 2.44
C TYR A 21 -1.50 -14.56 2.46
N GLU A 22 -1.47 -15.64 1.69
CA GLU A 22 -0.32 -16.54 1.52
C GLU A 22 0.62 -16.13 0.39
N LEU A 23 0.18 -15.23 -0.50
CA LEU A 23 1.10 -14.62 -1.46
C LEU A 23 2.14 -13.81 -0.67
N LEU A 24 3.39 -14.24 -0.74
CA LEU A 24 4.47 -13.59 -0.04
C LEU A 24 4.47 -12.10 -0.42
N LEU A 25 4.42 -11.23 0.59
CA LEU A 25 4.48 -9.78 0.40
C LEU A 25 5.66 -9.38 -0.52
N ASP A 26 6.79 -10.07 -0.35
CA ASP A 26 8.01 -9.87 -1.14
C ASP A 26 7.79 -10.07 -2.65
N GLU A 27 7.00 -11.09 -3.07
CA GLU A 27 6.71 -11.31 -4.49
C GLU A 27 5.89 -10.16 -5.09
N ASN A 28 4.99 -9.58 -4.32
CA ASN A 28 4.19 -8.44 -4.77
C ASN A 28 4.93 -7.10 -4.72
N LEU A 29 6.02 -7.01 -3.96
CA LEU A 29 6.91 -5.86 -3.97
C LEU A 29 7.86 -5.84 -5.17
N GLU A 30 7.93 -6.92 -5.96
CA GLU A 30 8.74 -6.92 -7.17
C GLU A 30 8.28 -5.85 -8.15
N THR A 31 9.21 -4.99 -8.55
CA THR A 31 9.01 -4.02 -9.62
C THR A 31 9.34 -4.69 -10.96
N PRO A 32 8.67 -4.32 -12.06
CA PRO A 32 9.10 -4.75 -13.37
C PRO A 32 10.52 -4.28 -13.66
N GLU A 33 11.39 -5.17 -14.15
CA GLU A 33 12.79 -4.86 -14.46
C GLU A 33 12.91 -3.68 -15.45
N ILE A 34 13.65 -2.64 -15.07
CA ILE A 34 13.92 -1.48 -15.91
C ILE A 34 15.36 -1.58 -16.43
N LYS A 35 15.51 -2.09 -17.67
CA LYS A 35 16.84 -2.30 -18.28
C LYS A 35 17.54 -1.01 -18.72
N ASN A 36 16.81 0.06 -18.89
CA ASN A 36 17.34 1.34 -19.35
C ASN A 36 17.52 2.30 -18.19
N GLU A 37 18.77 2.63 -17.86
CA GLU A 37 19.12 3.48 -16.72
C GLU A 37 18.43 4.85 -16.75
N LYS A 38 18.36 5.51 -17.91
CA LYS A 38 17.65 6.81 -18.04
C LYS A 38 16.16 6.69 -17.78
N GLN A 39 15.58 5.53 -18.03
CA GLN A 39 14.17 5.27 -17.69
C GLN A 39 14.03 5.00 -16.19
N ALA A 40 14.94 4.27 -15.59
CA ALA A 40 14.98 4.02 -14.16
C ALA A 40 15.14 5.33 -13.38
N ASP A 41 16.07 6.21 -13.80
CA ASP A 41 16.26 7.54 -13.19
C ASP A 41 14.96 8.34 -13.18
N LYS A 42 14.21 8.37 -14.30
CA LYS A 42 12.94 9.11 -14.35
C LYS A 42 11.88 8.54 -13.41
N VAL A 43 11.86 7.22 -13.20
CA VAL A 43 10.96 6.60 -12.24
C VAL A 43 11.38 6.98 -10.83
N ARG A 44 12.67 6.89 -10.49
CA ARG A 44 13.22 7.27 -9.18
C ARG A 44 12.97 8.75 -8.86
N ASP A 45 13.26 9.64 -9.80
CA ASP A 45 12.98 11.08 -9.64
C ASP A 45 11.50 11.34 -9.37
N PHE A 46 10.61 10.69 -10.12
CA PHE A 46 9.17 10.82 -9.93
C PHE A 46 8.73 10.28 -8.57
N GLN A 47 9.24 9.12 -8.15
CA GLN A 47 8.96 8.52 -6.85
C GLN A 47 9.46 9.42 -5.70
N TYR A 48 10.65 9.97 -5.85
CA TYR A 48 11.20 10.92 -4.88
C TYR A 48 10.31 12.15 -4.71
N ASP A 49 9.90 12.78 -5.81
CA ASP A 49 9.00 13.94 -5.79
C ASP A 49 7.65 13.59 -5.13
N MET A 50 7.12 12.39 -5.40
CA MET A 50 5.89 11.90 -4.80
C MET A 50 6.04 11.70 -3.29
N ALA A 51 7.14 11.08 -2.85
CA ALA A 51 7.43 10.89 -1.43
C ALA A 51 7.55 12.23 -0.69
N ILE A 52 8.20 13.23 -1.31
CA ILE A 52 8.27 14.60 -0.76
C ILE A 52 6.87 15.22 -0.66
N ALA A 53 5.98 15.00 -1.63
CA ALA A 53 4.61 15.49 -1.57
C ALA A 53 3.83 14.89 -0.39
N PHE A 54 3.95 13.58 -0.15
CA PHE A 54 3.35 12.94 1.02
C PHE A 54 3.96 13.44 2.34
N LYS A 55 5.28 13.58 2.43
CA LYS A 55 5.95 14.16 3.63
C LYS A 55 5.45 15.56 3.94
N LYS A 56 5.28 16.43 2.93
CA LYS A 56 4.70 17.77 3.09
C LYS A 56 3.26 17.76 3.59
N SER A 57 2.54 16.67 3.37
CA SER A 57 1.19 16.44 3.86
C SER A 57 1.14 15.70 5.22
N ASN A 58 2.29 15.69 5.95
CA ASN A 58 2.47 15.08 7.27
C ASN A 58 2.28 13.56 7.33
N TYR A 59 2.51 12.85 6.24
CA TYR A 59 2.63 11.39 6.28
C TYR A 59 4.05 10.97 6.68
N ASP A 60 4.14 9.86 7.38
CA ASP A 60 5.41 9.14 7.56
C ASP A 60 5.71 8.35 6.30
N VAL A 61 6.86 8.61 5.66
CA VAL A 61 7.18 8.11 4.32
C VAL A 61 8.62 7.65 4.26
N GLU A 62 8.79 6.43 3.81
CA GLU A 62 10.07 5.85 3.44
C GLU A 62 10.12 5.54 1.94
N ILE A 63 11.32 5.47 1.38
CA ILE A 63 11.56 5.01 0.01
C ILE A 63 12.52 3.83 0.10
N MET A 64 12.17 2.74 -0.55
CA MET A 64 12.93 1.49 -0.52
C MET A 64 13.20 0.95 -1.93
N ARG A 65 14.02 -0.12 -2.03
CA ARG A 65 14.35 -0.79 -3.30
C ARG A 65 14.93 0.18 -4.34
N ASP A 66 16.10 0.74 -4.02
CA ASP A 66 16.83 1.68 -4.89
C ASP A 66 15.95 2.87 -5.35
N ASP A 67 15.18 3.42 -4.41
CA ASP A 67 14.26 4.56 -4.60
C ASP A 67 13.07 4.29 -5.56
N GLU A 68 12.72 3.04 -5.77
CA GLU A 68 11.62 2.68 -6.67
C GLU A 68 10.27 2.49 -5.96
N VAL A 69 10.25 2.13 -4.68
CA VAL A 69 9.01 1.86 -3.93
C VAL A 69 8.83 2.86 -2.79
N ILE A 70 7.68 3.51 -2.75
CA ILE A 70 7.29 4.40 -1.65
C ILE A 70 6.49 3.59 -0.64
N VAL A 71 6.81 3.74 0.65
CA VAL A 71 6.02 3.21 1.77
C VAL A 71 5.46 4.39 2.56
N VAL A 72 4.15 4.44 2.71
CA VAL A 72 3.48 5.44 3.53
C VAL A 72 2.87 4.73 4.74
N THR A 73 3.29 5.15 5.94
CA THR A 73 2.81 4.58 7.20
C THR A 73 1.75 5.47 7.83
N ILE A 74 0.60 4.87 8.16
CA ILE A 74 -0.51 5.54 8.84
C ILE A 74 -0.79 4.79 10.16
N PRO A 75 -0.68 5.46 11.33
CA PRO A 75 -1.06 4.86 12.60
C PRO A 75 -2.51 4.36 12.58
N ALA A 76 -2.77 3.15 13.05
CA ALA A 76 -4.12 2.57 13.05
C ALA A 76 -5.13 3.42 13.86
N SER A 77 -4.67 4.18 14.85
CA SER A 77 -5.50 5.12 15.63
C SER A 77 -5.99 6.33 14.84
N GLN A 78 -5.45 6.59 13.66
CA GLN A 78 -5.96 7.61 12.74
C GLN A 78 -7.04 7.06 11.79
N LEU A 79 -7.15 5.74 11.71
CA LEU A 79 -8.08 5.05 10.82
C LEU A 79 -9.29 4.49 11.57
N PHE A 80 -9.06 3.94 12.77
CA PHE A 80 -10.04 3.18 13.53
C PHE A 80 -10.06 3.60 15.00
N ASP A 81 -11.24 3.50 15.61
CA ASP A 81 -11.36 3.56 17.06
C ASP A 81 -10.73 2.31 17.75
N PRO A 82 -10.40 2.37 19.05
CA PRO A 82 -9.84 1.23 19.76
C PRO A 82 -10.71 -0.03 19.63
N ASN A 83 -10.08 -1.14 19.20
CA ASN A 83 -10.72 -2.45 18.95
C ASN A 83 -11.84 -2.44 17.90
N ASP A 84 -12.02 -1.34 17.16
CA ASP A 84 -12.99 -1.25 16.08
C ASP A 84 -12.36 -1.60 14.73
N THR A 85 -13.21 -1.94 13.77
CA THR A 85 -12.87 -2.30 12.39
C THR A 85 -13.59 -1.42 11.36
N VAL A 86 -14.41 -0.47 11.83
CA VAL A 86 -15.10 0.51 10.99
C VAL A 86 -14.22 1.73 10.82
N LEU A 87 -14.01 2.16 9.56
CA LEU A 87 -13.26 3.39 9.27
C LEU A 87 -13.96 4.61 9.85
N THR A 88 -13.18 5.44 10.56
CA THR A 88 -13.65 6.74 11.05
C THR A 88 -13.65 7.78 9.91
N LYS A 89 -14.35 8.90 10.11
CA LYS A 89 -14.28 10.04 9.15
C LYS A 89 -12.86 10.63 9.03
N LEU A 90 -12.07 10.55 10.10
CA LEU A 90 -10.66 10.90 10.04
C LEU A 90 -9.91 9.91 9.15
N GLY A 91 -10.15 8.60 9.33
CA GLY A 91 -9.57 7.54 8.51
C GLY A 91 -9.86 7.71 7.03
N GLU A 92 -11.11 7.97 6.65
CA GLU A 92 -11.46 8.28 5.27
C GLU A 92 -10.66 9.48 4.73
N THR A 93 -10.49 10.53 5.56
CA THR A 93 -9.71 11.72 5.18
C THR A 93 -8.24 11.40 4.95
N GLN A 94 -7.66 10.53 5.79
CA GLN A 94 -6.28 10.05 5.63
C GLN A 94 -6.09 9.20 4.36
N LEU A 95 -7.11 8.51 3.88
CA LEU A 95 -7.03 7.67 2.70
C LEU A 95 -7.29 8.42 1.38
N LYS A 96 -7.99 9.55 1.40
CA LYS A 96 -8.35 10.33 0.20
C LYS A 96 -7.18 10.64 -0.75
N PRO A 97 -5.98 11.04 -0.30
CA PRO A 97 -4.87 11.34 -1.22
C PRO A 97 -4.45 10.15 -2.10
N PHE A 98 -4.69 8.92 -1.64
CA PHE A 98 -4.35 7.70 -2.37
C PHE A 98 -5.33 7.39 -3.50
N LEU A 99 -6.55 7.93 -3.49
CA LEU A 99 -7.50 7.76 -4.61
C LEU A 99 -6.91 8.24 -5.95
N ARG A 100 -6.02 9.22 -5.91
CA ARG A 100 -5.33 9.70 -7.12
C ARG A 100 -4.47 8.62 -7.78
N MET A 101 -3.92 7.71 -6.99
CA MET A 101 -3.10 6.60 -7.48
C MET A 101 -3.96 5.60 -8.27
N LEU A 102 -5.25 5.53 -7.94
CA LEU A 102 -6.22 4.62 -8.54
C LEU A 102 -6.85 5.18 -9.83
N THR A 103 -6.68 6.48 -10.12
CA THR A 103 -7.25 7.12 -11.34
C THR A 103 -6.55 6.70 -12.63
N ASN A 104 -5.37 6.09 -12.55
CA ASN A 104 -4.59 5.64 -13.69
C ASN A 104 -4.23 4.16 -13.51
N PRO A 105 -5.09 3.22 -13.92
CA PRO A 105 -4.89 1.80 -13.70
C PRO A 105 -3.54 1.30 -14.23
N GLY A 106 -2.84 0.50 -13.43
CA GLY A 106 -1.52 -0.02 -13.76
C GLY A 106 -0.39 1.02 -13.69
N PHE A 107 -0.64 2.22 -13.15
CA PHE A 107 0.43 3.17 -12.84
C PHE A 107 1.17 2.78 -11.56
N TYR A 108 0.41 2.43 -10.51
CA TYR A 108 0.89 1.79 -9.29
C TYR A 108 0.19 0.46 -9.06
N LYS A 109 0.92 -0.50 -8.50
CA LYS A 109 0.37 -1.57 -7.67
C LYS A 109 0.42 -1.07 -6.23
N MET A 110 -0.72 -1.04 -5.55
CA MET A 110 -0.85 -0.56 -4.18
C MET A 110 -1.03 -1.74 -3.23
N LEU A 111 -0.11 -1.93 -2.30
CA LEU A 111 -0.25 -2.97 -1.27
C LEU A 111 -0.69 -2.32 0.03
N LEU A 112 -1.75 -2.84 0.63
CA LEU A 112 -2.30 -2.40 1.90
C LEU A 112 -1.89 -3.41 2.97
N VAL A 113 -0.95 -3.09 3.84
CA VAL A 113 -0.40 -4.03 4.82
C VAL A 113 -0.77 -3.58 6.22
N MET A 114 -1.69 -4.31 6.88
CA MET A 114 -2.18 -3.98 8.21
C MET A 114 -1.47 -4.80 9.28
N HIS A 115 -0.93 -4.09 10.28
CA HIS A 115 -0.21 -4.63 11.41
C HIS A 115 -0.92 -4.34 12.74
N SER A 116 -0.68 -5.20 13.72
CA SER A 116 -1.11 -5.05 15.11
C SER A 116 0.10 -5.09 16.04
N ASP A 117 -0.16 -4.81 17.33
CA ASP A 117 0.76 -5.19 18.40
C ASP A 117 0.43 -6.61 18.92
N ASN A 118 1.21 -7.10 19.89
CA ASN A 118 1.06 -8.42 20.48
C ASN A 118 0.00 -8.50 21.59
N THR A 119 -0.95 -7.59 21.65
CA THR A 119 -2.01 -7.60 22.65
C THR A 119 -3.14 -8.54 22.21
N GLY A 120 -3.26 -9.69 22.88
CA GLY A 120 -4.23 -10.73 22.54
C GLY A 120 -3.57 -11.99 21.96
N SER A 121 -4.37 -12.93 21.48
CA SER A 121 -3.86 -14.12 20.80
C SER A 121 -3.46 -13.79 19.35
N GLN A 122 -2.55 -14.57 18.79
CA GLN A 122 -2.16 -14.44 17.38
C GLN A 122 -3.36 -14.54 16.42
N GLU A 123 -4.30 -15.43 16.73
CA GLU A 123 -5.55 -15.57 15.96
C GLU A 123 -6.39 -14.26 16.03
N TYR A 124 -6.48 -13.65 17.21
CA TYR A 124 -7.19 -12.38 17.40
C TYR A 124 -6.54 -11.26 16.62
N THR A 125 -5.21 -11.08 16.73
CA THR A 125 -4.48 -9.99 16.05
C THR A 125 -4.54 -10.14 14.54
N LEU A 126 -4.44 -11.37 14.02
CA LEU A 126 -4.59 -11.66 12.60
C LEU A 126 -6.02 -11.37 12.11
N ASN A 127 -7.05 -11.77 12.85
CA ASN A 127 -8.44 -11.51 12.48
C ASN A 127 -8.77 -10.02 12.53
N LEU A 128 -8.30 -9.28 13.54
CA LEU A 128 -8.46 -7.84 13.65
C LEU A 128 -7.83 -7.10 12.46
N THR A 129 -6.59 -7.46 12.12
CA THR A 129 -5.89 -6.83 10.99
C THR A 129 -6.55 -7.16 9.65
N ARG A 130 -7.11 -8.38 9.50
CA ARG A 130 -7.88 -8.79 8.32
C ARG A 130 -9.13 -7.94 8.14
N GLN A 131 -9.93 -7.79 9.18
CA GLN A 131 -11.16 -6.98 9.13
C GLN A 131 -10.84 -5.51 8.82
N ARG A 132 -9.77 -4.97 9.42
CA ARG A 132 -9.34 -3.59 9.19
C ARG A 132 -8.84 -3.35 7.77
N VAL A 133 -7.98 -4.22 7.25
CA VAL A 133 -7.48 -4.05 5.88
C VAL A 133 -8.59 -4.21 4.85
N ASN A 134 -9.55 -5.11 5.10
CA ASN A 134 -10.74 -5.25 4.25
C ASN A 134 -11.58 -3.97 4.28
N ALA A 135 -11.81 -3.35 5.45
CA ALA A 135 -12.54 -2.08 5.52
C ALA A 135 -11.84 -0.95 4.75
N VAL A 136 -10.50 -0.92 4.73
CA VAL A 136 -9.72 0.02 3.90
C VAL A 136 -9.90 -0.32 2.42
N TYR A 137 -9.79 -1.59 2.06
CA TYR A 137 -9.96 -2.05 0.67
C TYR A 137 -11.35 -1.75 0.14
N ASP A 138 -12.40 -2.09 0.90
CA ASP A 138 -13.81 -1.85 0.54
C ASP A 138 -14.06 -0.33 0.35
N TRP A 139 -13.47 0.50 1.20
CA TRP A 139 -13.57 1.96 1.03
C TRP A 139 -12.90 2.43 -0.27
N PHE A 140 -11.75 1.86 -0.66
CA PHE A 140 -11.13 2.17 -1.96
C PHE A 140 -12.00 1.67 -3.12
N ASP A 141 -12.61 0.48 -3.02
CA ASP A 141 -13.48 -0.10 -4.05
C ASP A 141 -14.75 0.75 -4.27
N GLU A 142 -15.30 1.31 -3.19
CA GLU A 142 -16.44 2.23 -3.27
C GLU A 142 -16.09 3.59 -3.91
N ASN A 143 -14.83 4.02 -3.87
CA ASN A 143 -14.41 5.36 -4.29
C ASN A 143 -13.48 5.38 -5.52
N GLY A 144 -13.05 4.23 -6.03
CA GLY A 144 -12.11 4.14 -7.16
C GLY A 144 -11.99 2.74 -7.73
N SER A 145 -11.02 2.52 -8.64
CA SER A 145 -10.69 1.19 -9.15
C SER A 145 -9.66 0.52 -8.25
N VAL A 146 -9.91 -0.73 -7.87
CA VAL A 146 -9.01 -1.55 -7.05
C VAL A 146 -8.30 -2.67 -7.81
N ASP A 147 -8.28 -2.62 -9.15
CA ASP A 147 -7.68 -3.66 -10.00
C ASP A 147 -6.22 -3.97 -9.67
N TYR A 148 -5.50 -3.00 -9.08
CA TYR A 148 -4.09 -3.10 -8.69
C TYR A 148 -3.90 -2.87 -7.18
N VAL A 149 -4.93 -3.08 -6.37
CA VAL A 149 -4.85 -2.97 -4.91
C VAL A 149 -4.84 -4.36 -4.29
N VAL A 150 -3.87 -4.65 -3.41
CA VAL A 150 -3.72 -5.95 -2.76
C VAL A 150 -3.68 -5.79 -1.24
N PRO A 151 -4.67 -6.31 -0.51
CA PRO A 151 -4.69 -6.24 0.96
C PRO A 151 -3.89 -7.38 1.61
N TYR A 152 -3.16 -7.06 2.70
CA TYR A 152 -2.45 -8.01 3.55
C TYR A 152 -2.77 -7.78 5.01
N ALA A 153 -3.05 -8.86 5.74
CA ALA A 153 -3.23 -8.86 7.18
C ALA A 153 -2.09 -9.65 7.82
N LEU A 154 -1.24 -9.00 8.60
CA LEU A 154 -0.04 -9.63 9.18
C LEU A 154 -0.12 -9.80 10.72
N GLY A 155 -1.22 -9.38 11.36
CA GLY A 155 -1.34 -9.47 12.82
C GLY A 155 -0.17 -8.78 13.51
N ASP A 156 0.45 -9.46 14.48
CA ASP A 156 1.59 -8.99 15.26
C ASP A 156 2.94 -9.61 14.83
N THR A 157 3.00 -10.23 13.65
CA THR A 157 4.18 -11.01 13.21
C THR A 157 5.38 -10.17 12.79
N TYR A 158 5.18 -8.90 12.41
CA TYR A 158 6.24 -8.00 11.94
C TYR A 158 6.26 -6.68 12.72
N PRO A 159 6.67 -6.70 14.01
CA PRO A 159 6.83 -5.48 14.79
C PRO A 159 8.05 -4.70 14.31
N ILE A 160 7.92 -3.36 14.20
CA ILE A 160 9.05 -2.47 13.88
C ILE A 160 9.79 -1.97 15.12
N VAL A 161 9.18 -2.12 16.29
CA VAL A 161 9.77 -1.87 17.60
C VAL A 161 9.30 -2.95 18.59
N ASP A 162 10.05 -3.17 19.66
CA ASP A 162 9.65 -4.12 20.71
C ASP A 162 8.30 -3.74 21.33
N ASN A 163 7.42 -4.73 21.56
CA ASN A 163 6.10 -4.52 22.16
C ASN A 163 6.13 -4.29 23.70
N ASN A 164 7.18 -3.69 24.24
CA ASN A 164 7.47 -3.60 25.66
C ASN A 164 6.90 -2.35 26.35
N SER A 165 6.35 -1.38 25.61
CA SER A 165 5.69 -0.19 26.14
C SER A 165 4.37 0.09 25.42
N VAL A 166 3.53 0.97 25.97
CA VAL A 166 2.27 1.42 25.33
C VAL A 166 2.57 2.17 24.03
N GLU A 167 3.60 3.03 24.06
CA GLU A 167 4.05 3.83 22.91
C GLU A 167 4.55 2.94 21.78
N ASN A 168 5.39 1.96 22.10
CA ASN A 168 5.90 1.00 21.12
C ASN A 168 4.78 0.17 20.50
N ARG A 169 3.86 -0.34 21.32
CA ARG A 169 2.67 -1.05 20.78
C ARG A 169 1.82 -0.15 19.87
N LYS A 170 1.69 1.14 20.20
CA LYS A 170 1.00 2.09 19.34
C LYS A 170 1.70 2.25 17.99
N THR A 171 3.03 2.27 17.98
CA THR A 171 3.83 2.32 16.75
C THR A 171 3.64 1.07 15.89
N ASN A 172 3.56 -0.11 16.50
CA ASN A 172 3.34 -1.36 15.78
C ASN A 172 1.93 -1.47 15.16
N ARG A 173 0.91 -0.81 15.76
CA ARG A 173 -0.45 -0.75 15.19
C ARG A 173 -0.51 0.26 14.05
N ARG A 174 -0.33 -0.18 12.81
CA ARG A 174 -0.21 0.67 11.64
C ARG A 174 -0.76 0.02 10.37
N LEU A 175 -1.09 0.85 9.41
CA LEU A 175 -1.26 0.50 8.01
C LEU A 175 -0.03 1.00 7.24
N GLU A 176 0.62 0.14 6.49
CA GLU A 176 1.62 0.50 5.50
C GLU A 176 0.99 0.43 4.11
N ILE A 177 1.12 1.49 3.33
CA ILE A 177 0.67 1.57 1.94
C ILE A 177 1.91 1.61 1.05
N TYR A 178 2.16 0.53 0.33
CA TYR A 178 3.25 0.43 -0.62
C TYR A 178 2.77 0.88 -1.99
N LEU A 179 3.46 1.84 -2.60
CA LEU A 179 3.23 2.32 -3.95
C LEU A 179 4.33 1.75 -4.85
N VAL A 180 4.04 0.64 -5.49
CA VAL A 180 4.99 -0.08 -6.35
C VAL A 180 4.76 0.35 -7.81
N PRO A 181 5.79 0.82 -8.54
CA PRO A 181 5.68 1.14 -9.96
C PRO A 181 5.15 -0.03 -10.79
N GLU A 182 4.21 0.24 -11.69
CA GLU A 182 3.63 -0.77 -12.55
C GLU A 182 3.80 -0.38 -14.04
N LYS A 183 3.44 -1.23 -14.96
CA LYS A 183 3.71 -1.14 -16.41
C LYS A 183 3.36 0.20 -17.03
N THR A 184 2.25 0.81 -16.63
CA THR A 184 1.82 2.11 -17.17
C THR A 184 2.82 3.21 -16.80
N MET A 185 3.33 3.24 -15.55
CA MET A 185 4.36 4.19 -15.12
C MET A 185 5.62 4.01 -15.97
N LEU A 186 6.10 2.78 -16.12
CA LEU A 186 7.30 2.49 -16.89
C LEU A 186 7.18 2.90 -18.36
N GLN A 187 6.00 2.68 -18.98
CA GLN A 187 5.75 3.14 -20.34
C GLN A 187 5.76 4.67 -20.46
N GLN A 188 5.21 5.39 -19.47
CA GLN A 188 5.24 6.85 -19.44
C GLN A 188 6.66 7.38 -19.23
N ALA A 189 7.44 6.76 -18.35
CA ALA A 189 8.86 7.10 -18.16
C ALA A 189 9.67 6.92 -19.45
N LYS A 190 9.46 5.79 -20.16
CA LYS A 190 10.07 5.52 -21.45
C LYS A 190 9.73 6.60 -22.49
N LYS A 191 8.48 7.05 -22.55
CA LYS A 191 8.02 8.12 -23.46
C LYS A 191 8.39 9.52 -23.00
N GLY A 192 8.98 9.69 -21.80
CA GLY A 192 9.26 10.99 -21.22
C GLY A 192 8.01 11.80 -20.85
N THR A 193 6.88 11.11 -20.60
CA THR A 193 5.59 11.73 -20.29
C THR A 193 5.21 11.62 -18.81
N ILE A 194 6.01 10.93 -18.00
CA ILE A 194 5.84 10.87 -16.55
C ILE A 194 6.16 12.23 -15.94
N ASN A 195 5.23 12.82 -15.21
CA ASN A 195 5.49 14.02 -14.41
C ASN A 195 4.37 14.25 -13.36
N MET A 196 4.71 14.97 -12.28
CA MET A 196 3.80 15.30 -11.18
C MET A 196 2.62 16.18 -11.58
N SER A 197 2.76 17.02 -12.63
CA SER A 197 1.71 17.95 -13.05
C SER A 197 0.51 17.24 -13.66
N ARG A 198 0.67 15.97 -14.04
CA ARG A 198 -0.39 15.12 -14.59
C ARG A 198 -1.14 14.31 -13.51
N MET A 199 -0.63 14.33 -12.28
CA MET A 199 -1.37 13.75 -11.16
C MET A 199 -2.53 14.67 -10.78
N PRO A 200 -3.74 14.15 -10.55
CA PRO A 200 -4.86 14.98 -10.11
C PRO A 200 -4.47 15.80 -8.88
N LYS A 201 -4.81 17.08 -8.86
CA LYS A 201 -4.64 17.93 -7.68
C LYS A 201 -5.78 17.64 -6.70
N ASN A 202 -5.51 17.75 -5.42
CA ASN A 202 -6.53 17.67 -4.36
C ASN A 202 -7.57 18.76 -4.54
#